data_c3b40e7e6f9a849a2e2990ed9da40033
#
_entry.id   c3b40e7e6f9a849a2e2990ed9da40033
#
_cell.length_a   1.000
_cell.length_b   1.000
_cell.length_c   1.000
_cell.angle_alpha   90.00
_cell.angle_beta   90.00
_cell.angle_gamma   90.00
#
_symmetry.space_group_name_H-M   'P 1'
#
loop_
_entity.id
_entity.type
_entity.pdbx_description
1 polymer ?
#
loop_
_entity_poly.entity_id
_entity_poly.type
_entity_poly.pdbx_seq_one_letter_code
_entity_poly.pdbx_strand_id
1 'polypeptide(L)'
;TIYTPSNYIMPSRMQKYMDLYSNKGSSNNLSQSGREQGIRRLMSINLLKRLESSVYSFNLTLTRIKDLINQTIDMINSYKSGSKVMDMVDYSDASDFDEDDQNTDFFSVGKKVKIDLADMDYITWLHELEQDAENLELLSLMIADITPEHDIKLQTLFDLLRDKMANPINLGNKKVIIFTAFSDTADYLYANVSQFMKQNYGLDTAEITGTVDGKTTIRNLRSDLNTVLTCFSPVSKGKAMLMPNNPAEIDVLIAT
;
A
#
# COMPACT_ATOMS: atom_id res chain seq x y z
N THR A 1 -6.97 11.40 13.96
CA THR A 1 -6.64 11.26 15.39
C THR A 1 -5.66 10.14 15.67
N ILE A 2 -5.76 8.98 14.99
CA ILE A 2 -4.87 7.81 15.23
C ILE A 2 -3.37 8.12 15.15
N TYR A 3 -2.94 9.03 14.28
CA TYR A 3 -1.54 9.39 14.07
C TYR A 3 -1.02 10.50 14.99
N THR A 4 -1.82 11.02 15.91
CA THR A 4 -1.46 12.12 16.81
C THR A 4 -1.82 11.85 18.27
N PRO A 5 -1.46 10.68 18.83
CA PRO A 5 -1.82 10.31 20.20
C PRO A 5 -1.24 11.26 21.26
N SER A 6 -0.11 11.93 20.98
CA SER A 6 0.49 12.88 21.92
C SER A 6 -0.43 14.07 22.23
N ASN A 7 -1.41 14.39 21.37
CA ASN A 7 -2.36 15.46 21.62
C ASN A 7 -3.30 15.17 22.82
N TYR A 8 -3.40 13.90 23.21
CA TYR A 8 -4.27 13.45 24.32
C TYR A 8 -3.48 13.19 25.60
N ILE A 9 -2.18 13.43 25.64
CA ILE A 9 -1.40 13.36 26.88
C ILE A 9 -1.89 14.46 27.84
N MET A 10 -2.21 14.08 29.07
CA MET A 10 -2.60 15.06 30.10
C MET A 10 -1.48 16.09 30.30
N PRO A 11 -1.80 17.39 30.44
CA PRO A 11 -0.79 18.44 30.62
C PRO A 11 0.18 18.17 31.78
N SER A 12 -0.32 17.57 32.85
CA SER A 12 0.48 17.19 34.03
C SER A 12 1.52 16.10 33.77
N ARG A 13 1.38 15.34 32.66
CA ARG A 13 2.25 14.24 32.25
C ARG A 13 3.15 14.57 31.07
N MET A 14 2.91 15.67 30.39
CA MET A 14 3.62 16.07 29.18
C MET A 14 5.15 16.12 29.39
N GLN A 15 5.63 16.64 30.52
CA GLN A 15 7.06 16.74 30.80
C GLN A 15 7.75 15.37 30.84
N LYS A 16 7.09 14.35 31.42
CA LYS A 16 7.59 12.96 31.45
C LYS A 16 7.94 12.46 30.06
N TYR A 17 7.06 12.71 29.10
CA TYR A 17 7.25 12.25 27.73
C TYR A 17 8.24 13.11 26.95
N MET A 18 8.29 14.43 27.18
CA MET A 18 9.32 15.30 26.60
C MET A 18 10.73 14.82 26.98
N ASP A 19 10.94 14.48 28.24
CA ASP A 19 12.24 14.00 28.74
C ASP A 19 12.60 12.63 28.14
N LEU A 20 11.63 11.71 28.04
CA LEU A 20 11.82 10.40 27.42
C LEU A 20 12.18 10.49 25.92
N TYR A 21 11.62 11.46 25.21
CA TYR A 21 11.91 11.68 23.80
C TYR A 21 13.26 12.36 23.58
N SER A 22 13.64 13.29 24.48
CA SER A 22 14.91 14.03 24.39
C SER A 22 16.13 13.14 24.65
N ASN A 23 16.01 12.17 25.56
CA ASN A 23 17.12 11.31 25.99
C ASN A 23 17.51 10.20 24.97
N LYS A 24 16.81 10.01 23.87
CA LYS A 24 17.08 8.95 22.88
C LYS A 24 17.83 9.45 21.63
N GLY A 25 18.80 10.36 21.80
CA GLY A 25 19.96 10.51 20.90
C GLY A 25 19.68 10.72 19.41
N SER A 26 18.63 11.43 19.02
CA SER A 26 18.44 11.83 17.65
C SER A 26 18.98 13.25 17.44
N SER A 27 19.93 13.41 16.53
CA SER A 27 20.53 14.71 16.14
C SER A 27 19.54 15.67 15.46
N ASN A 28 18.29 15.28 15.26
CA ASN A 28 17.22 16.11 14.73
C ASN A 28 16.25 16.49 15.87
N ASN A 29 16.24 17.77 16.24
CA ASN A 29 15.41 18.40 17.27
C ASN A 29 13.90 18.49 16.92
N LEU A 30 13.31 17.49 16.26
CA LEU A 30 11.87 17.47 16.03
C LEU A 30 11.17 16.97 17.30
N SER A 31 10.24 17.76 17.84
CA SER A 31 9.36 17.35 18.92
C SER A 31 8.48 16.17 18.49
N GLN A 32 8.01 15.35 19.46
CA GLN A 32 7.10 14.24 19.19
C GLN A 32 5.86 14.70 18.41
N SER A 33 5.22 15.78 18.87
CA SER A 33 4.06 16.37 18.20
C SER A 33 4.38 16.79 16.75
N GLY A 34 5.56 17.35 16.50
CA GLY A 34 6.00 17.70 15.14
C GLY A 34 6.16 16.49 14.23
N ARG A 35 6.66 15.35 14.77
CA ARG A 35 6.76 14.09 14.02
C ARG A 35 5.38 13.52 13.69
N GLU A 36 4.49 13.45 14.66
CA GLU A 36 3.12 12.96 14.48
C GLU A 36 2.34 13.80 13.45
N GLN A 37 2.47 15.13 13.49
CA GLN A 37 1.88 16.00 12.48
C GLN A 37 2.48 15.75 11.09
N GLY A 38 3.80 15.52 11.02
CA GLY A 38 4.49 15.11 9.79
C GLY A 38 3.93 13.81 9.21
N ILE A 39 3.79 12.79 10.04
CA ILE A 39 3.21 11.48 9.66
C ILE A 39 1.77 11.67 9.18
N ARG A 40 0.93 12.38 9.94
CA ARG A 40 -0.46 12.66 9.56
C ARG A 40 -0.54 13.33 8.17
N ARG A 41 0.30 14.32 7.92
CA ARG A 41 0.33 15.02 6.62
C ARG A 41 0.79 14.09 5.50
N LEU A 42 1.81 13.27 5.77
CA LEU A 42 2.32 12.30 4.82
C LEU A 42 1.26 11.27 4.45
N MET A 43 0.53 10.73 5.46
CA MET A 43 -0.57 9.79 5.25
C MET A 43 -1.70 10.39 4.40
N SER A 44 -2.05 11.67 4.62
CA SER A 44 -3.06 12.35 3.80
C SER A 44 -2.62 12.46 2.33
N ILE A 45 -1.34 12.78 2.10
CA ILE A 45 -0.79 12.85 0.73
C ILE A 45 -0.76 11.47 0.10
N ASN A 46 -0.38 10.45 0.86
CA ASN A 46 -0.29 9.07 0.37
C ASN A 46 -1.68 8.52 -0.01
N LEU A 47 -2.71 8.78 0.80
CA LEU A 47 -4.08 8.43 0.49
C LEU A 47 -4.54 9.06 -0.85
N LEU A 48 -4.26 10.34 -1.06
CA LEU A 48 -4.60 11.01 -2.33
C LEU A 48 -3.86 10.41 -3.52
N LYS A 49 -2.56 10.12 -3.37
CA LYS A 49 -1.78 9.46 -4.43
C LYS A 49 -2.29 8.06 -4.74
N ARG A 50 -2.73 7.30 -3.72
CA ARG A 50 -3.32 5.98 -3.91
C ARG A 50 -4.66 6.06 -4.63
N LEU A 51 -5.52 7.03 -4.26
CA LEU A 51 -6.77 7.29 -4.97
C LEU A 51 -6.51 7.68 -6.44
N GLU A 52 -5.49 8.50 -6.68
CA GLU A 52 -5.06 8.86 -8.03
C GLU A 52 -4.52 7.65 -8.80
N SER A 53 -3.86 6.72 -8.14
CA SER A 53 -3.36 5.50 -8.75
C SER A 53 -4.48 4.53 -9.10
N SER A 54 -5.23 4.05 -8.09
CA SER A 54 -6.43 3.22 -8.27
C SER A 54 -7.37 3.32 -7.06
N VAL A 55 -8.67 3.23 -7.31
CA VAL A 55 -9.69 3.15 -6.24
C VAL A 55 -9.48 1.90 -5.39
N TYR A 56 -9.03 0.80 -5.99
CA TYR A 56 -8.69 -0.43 -5.28
C TYR A 56 -7.59 -0.23 -4.23
N SER A 57 -6.45 0.36 -4.62
CA SER A 57 -5.33 0.65 -3.71
C SER A 57 -5.74 1.63 -2.60
N PHE A 58 -6.56 2.62 -2.92
CA PHE A 58 -7.13 3.54 -1.94
C PHE A 58 -8.01 2.82 -0.92
N ASN A 59 -8.92 1.95 -1.38
CA ASN A 59 -9.82 1.19 -0.50
C ASN A 59 -9.04 0.24 0.44
N LEU A 60 -8.00 -0.43 -0.05
CA LEU A 60 -7.13 -1.25 0.79
C LEU A 60 -6.51 -0.42 1.92
N THR A 61 -6.04 0.78 1.61
CA THR A 61 -5.43 1.65 2.62
C THR A 61 -6.45 2.18 3.62
N LEU A 62 -7.68 2.52 3.18
CA LEU A 62 -8.77 2.88 4.09
C LEU A 62 -9.09 1.73 5.05
N THR A 63 -9.16 0.50 4.55
CA THR A 63 -9.41 -0.70 5.36
C THR A 63 -8.32 -0.88 6.42
N ARG A 64 -7.04 -0.81 6.04
CA ARG A 64 -5.90 -0.90 6.98
C ARG A 64 -5.96 0.16 8.08
N ILE A 65 -6.27 1.41 7.72
CA ILE A 65 -6.41 2.50 8.71
C ILE A 65 -7.61 2.24 9.63
N LYS A 66 -8.75 1.79 9.10
CA LYS A 66 -9.93 1.44 9.89
C LYS A 66 -9.63 0.30 10.87
N ASP A 67 -8.94 -0.73 10.43
CA ASP A 67 -8.55 -1.84 11.29
C ASP A 67 -7.64 -1.40 12.43
N LEU A 68 -6.68 -0.51 12.16
CA LEU A 68 -5.81 0.08 13.18
C LEU A 68 -6.61 0.89 14.19
N ILE A 69 -7.58 1.68 13.75
CA ILE A 69 -8.47 2.45 14.63
C ILE A 69 -9.31 1.51 15.49
N ASN A 70 -9.91 0.48 14.91
CA ASN A 70 -10.73 -0.48 15.64
C ASN A 70 -9.92 -1.24 16.69
N GLN A 71 -8.73 -1.71 16.37
CA GLN A 71 -7.80 -2.33 17.34
C GLN A 71 -7.48 -1.38 18.49
N THR A 72 -7.29 -0.09 18.20
CA THR A 72 -7.02 0.93 19.24
C THR A 72 -8.24 1.15 20.13
N ILE A 73 -9.44 1.22 19.56
CA ILE A 73 -10.72 1.31 20.29
C ILE A 73 -10.89 0.10 21.22
N ASP A 74 -10.66 -1.10 20.72
CA ASP A 74 -10.77 -2.34 21.50
C ASP A 74 -9.78 -2.36 22.67
N MET A 75 -8.55 -1.90 22.44
CA MET A 75 -7.54 -1.78 23.48
C MET A 75 -7.98 -0.79 24.59
N ILE A 76 -8.49 0.39 24.22
CA ILE A 76 -8.98 1.38 25.18
C ILE A 76 -10.17 0.82 25.98
N ASN A 77 -11.10 0.13 25.32
CA ASN A 77 -12.25 -0.49 25.98
C ASN A 77 -11.83 -1.62 26.95
N SER A 78 -10.82 -2.41 26.57
CA SER A 78 -10.24 -3.42 27.44
C SER A 78 -9.58 -2.81 28.68
N TYR A 79 -8.87 -1.69 28.54
CA TYR A 79 -8.30 -0.94 29.64
C TYR A 79 -9.40 -0.43 30.61
N LYS A 80 -10.50 0.14 30.09
CA LYS A 80 -11.66 0.57 30.89
C LYS A 80 -12.26 -0.56 31.71
N SER A 81 -12.31 -1.77 31.17
CA SER A 81 -12.88 -2.95 31.85
C SER A 81 -11.98 -3.55 32.93
N GLY A 82 -10.82 -2.95 33.21
CA GLY A 82 -9.89 -3.39 34.25
C GLY A 82 -9.02 -4.58 33.86
N SER A 83 -9.01 -4.97 32.60
CA SER A 83 -8.05 -5.94 32.06
C SER A 83 -6.67 -5.31 32.04
N LYS A 84 -5.71 -5.90 32.77
CA LYS A 84 -4.31 -5.45 32.78
C LYS A 84 -3.63 -5.81 31.45
N VAL A 85 -3.98 -5.18 30.37
CA VAL A 85 -3.21 -5.23 29.14
C VAL A 85 -2.59 -3.85 28.96
N MET A 86 -1.39 -3.70 29.47
CA MET A 86 -0.59 -2.48 29.43
C MET A 86 0.42 -2.54 28.27
N ASP A 87 0.06 -3.00 27.11
CA ASP A 87 0.91 -2.81 25.94
C ASP A 87 0.23 -1.86 24.99
N MET A 88 0.78 -0.67 24.96
CA MET A 88 0.40 0.38 24.01
C MET A 88 0.53 -0.10 22.59
N VAL A 89 -0.36 0.43 21.75
CA VAL A 89 -0.29 0.30 20.29
C VAL A 89 1.14 0.53 19.84
N ASP A 90 1.78 -0.52 19.40
CA ASP A 90 3.03 -0.41 18.67
C ASP A 90 2.66 -0.01 17.25
N TYR A 91 2.71 1.28 16.96
CA TYR A 91 2.52 1.80 15.60
C TYR A 91 3.57 1.28 14.59
N SER A 92 4.49 0.41 15.03
CA SER A 92 5.45 -0.24 14.14
C SER A 92 4.82 -1.32 13.26
N ASP A 93 3.64 -1.86 13.64
CA ASP A 93 2.86 -2.76 12.77
C ASP A 93 2.10 -2.01 11.65
N ALA A 94 2.10 -0.67 11.67
CA ALA A 94 1.76 0.10 10.47
C ALA A 94 2.76 -0.10 9.31
N SER A 95 3.76 -0.97 9.47
CA SER A 95 4.74 -1.37 8.46
C SER A 95 4.19 -2.25 7.33
N ASP A 96 2.92 -2.64 7.38
CA ASP A 96 2.20 -3.21 6.23
C ASP A 96 1.80 -2.14 5.18
N PHE A 97 2.22 -0.90 5.37
CA PHE A 97 2.27 0.05 4.27
C PHE A 97 3.37 -0.39 3.32
N ASP A 98 2.98 -0.73 2.11
CA ASP A 98 3.77 -1.13 0.96
C ASP A 98 5.27 -0.89 1.14
N GLU A 99 6.08 -1.93 1.19
CA GLU A 99 7.55 -1.82 1.26
C GLU A 99 8.13 -1.03 0.07
N ASP A 100 7.35 -0.89 -1.02
CA ASP A 100 7.68 -0.07 -2.18
C ASP A 100 7.44 1.43 -1.96
N ASP A 101 6.79 1.85 -0.86
CA ASP A 101 6.65 3.27 -0.56
C ASP A 101 8.00 3.79 -0.02
N GLN A 102 8.67 4.66 -0.78
CA GLN A 102 9.92 5.35 -0.40
C GLN A 102 9.83 6.07 0.96
N ASN A 103 8.66 6.11 1.55
CA ASN A 103 8.38 6.70 2.86
C ASN A 103 8.40 5.69 4.02
N THR A 104 8.62 4.39 3.76
CA THR A 104 8.68 3.33 4.80
C THR A 104 9.73 3.65 5.87
N ASP A 105 10.84 4.27 5.49
CA ASP A 105 11.87 4.73 6.43
C ASP A 105 11.36 5.77 7.44
N PHE A 106 10.38 6.59 7.06
CA PHE A 106 9.74 7.56 7.97
C PHE A 106 8.86 6.86 9.02
N PHE A 107 8.18 5.78 8.66
CA PHE A 107 7.38 4.99 9.60
C PHE A 107 8.25 4.16 10.55
N SER A 108 9.40 3.65 10.08
CA SER A 108 10.35 2.91 10.90
C SER A 108 11.10 3.80 11.91
N VAL A 109 11.26 5.09 11.63
CA VAL A 109 11.89 6.07 12.54
C VAL A 109 11.02 6.38 13.76
N GLY A 110 9.73 6.03 13.74
CA GLY A 110 8.76 6.24 14.83
C GLY A 110 8.86 5.24 15.99
N LYS A 111 9.75 4.26 16.00
CA LYS A 111 9.93 3.36 17.16
C LYS A 111 10.20 4.18 18.39
N LYS A 112 9.09 4.49 19.36
CA LYS A 112 9.64 4.16 20.56
C LYS A 112 9.42 4.91 21.82
N VAL A 113 8.48 5.72 21.99
CA VAL A 113 8.02 5.97 23.34
C VAL A 113 6.56 5.57 23.41
N LYS A 114 6.32 4.48 24.16
CA LYS A 114 4.96 4.05 24.46
C LYS A 114 4.34 5.06 25.42
N ILE A 115 3.16 5.61 25.12
CA ILE A 115 2.40 6.50 25.99
C ILE A 115 1.45 5.62 26.82
N ASP A 116 1.46 5.70 28.11
CA ASP A 116 0.56 4.97 28.99
C ASP A 116 -0.85 5.60 28.93
N LEU A 117 -1.88 4.76 28.72
CA LEU A 117 -3.27 5.23 28.73
C LEU A 117 -3.65 5.93 30.04
N ALA A 118 -3.03 5.56 31.18
CA ALA A 118 -3.21 6.25 32.46
C ALA A 118 -2.76 7.71 32.44
N ASP A 119 -1.88 8.08 31.52
CA ASP A 119 -1.34 9.43 31.37
C ASP A 119 -2.09 10.24 30.27
N MET A 120 -3.15 9.66 29.68
CA MET A 120 -3.89 10.24 28.56
C MET A 120 -5.33 10.58 28.92
N ASP A 121 -5.90 11.58 28.25
CA ASP A 121 -7.35 11.75 28.12
C ASP A 121 -7.88 10.75 27.07
N TYR A 122 -7.84 9.47 27.44
CA TYR A 122 -8.26 8.39 26.55
C TYR A 122 -9.78 8.39 26.26
N ILE A 123 -10.57 9.11 27.04
CA ILE A 123 -12.02 9.21 26.83
C ILE A 123 -12.30 10.09 25.62
N THR A 124 -11.69 11.27 25.57
CA THR A 124 -11.78 12.15 24.40
C THR A 124 -11.18 11.49 23.17
N TRP A 125 -10.01 10.83 23.33
CA TRP A 125 -9.36 10.13 22.23
C TRP A 125 -10.24 9.00 21.66
N LEU A 126 -10.86 8.19 22.53
CA LEU A 126 -11.79 7.13 22.12
C LEU A 126 -12.94 7.69 21.28
N HIS A 127 -13.59 8.74 21.75
CA HIS A 127 -14.71 9.35 21.06
C HIS A 127 -14.33 9.86 19.67
N GLU A 128 -13.17 10.48 19.53
CA GLU A 128 -12.69 10.96 18.22
C GLU A 128 -12.25 9.80 17.30
N LEU A 129 -11.71 8.69 17.85
CA LEU A 129 -11.42 7.48 17.09
C LEU A 129 -12.70 6.83 16.56
N GLU A 130 -13.77 6.77 17.36
CA GLU A 130 -15.08 6.26 16.94
C GLU A 130 -15.63 7.10 15.78
N GLN A 131 -15.54 8.43 15.85
CA GLN A 131 -15.93 9.32 14.75
C GLN A 131 -15.10 9.11 13.49
N ASP A 132 -13.77 8.94 13.63
CA ASP A 132 -12.89 8.66 12.50
C ASP A 132 -13.26 7.31 11.85
N ALA A 133 -13.57 6.27 12.65
CA ALA A 133 -14.01 4.97 12.13
C ALA A 133 -15.32 5.06 11.34
N GLU A 134 -16.30 5.81 11.84
CA GLU A 134 -17.57 6.05 11.15
C GLU A 134 -17.37 6.77 9.81
N ASN A 135 -16.50 7.80 9.78
CA ASN A 135 -16.18 8.52 8.55
C ASN A 135 -15.48 7.63 7.52
N LEU A 136 -14.56 6.76 7.96
CA LEU A 136 -13.88 5.81 7.08
C LEU A 136 -14.85 4.75 6.54
N GLU A 137 -15.80 4.29 7.37
CA GLU A 137 -16.84 3.38 6.92
C GLU A 137 -17.71 4.02 5.83
N LEU A 138 -18.15 5.27 6.04
CA LEU A 138 -18.91 6.01 5.04
C LEU A 138 -18.15 6.14 3.72
N LEU A 139 -16.85 6.49 3.77
CA LEU A 139 -16.01 6.57 2.58
C LEU A 139 -15.89 5.20 1.88
N SER A 140 -15.70 4.13 2.65
CA SER A 140 -15.64 2.77 2.09
C SER A 140 -16.94 2.38 1.40
N LEU A 141 -18.09 2.72 1.98
CA LEU A 141 -19.39 2.48 1.36
C LEU A 141 -19.57 3.28 0.06
N MET A 142 -19.14 4.53 0.01
CA MET A 142 -19.22 5.37 -1.19
C MET A 142 -18.43 4.80 -2.38
N ILE A 143 -17.34 4.08 -2.13
CA ILE A 143 -16.50 3.52 -3.18
C ILE A 143 -16.74 2.03 -3.43
N ALA A 144 -17.58 1.38 -2.63
CA ALA A 144 -17.86 -0.06 -2.74
C ALA A 144 -18.45 -0.48 -4.09
N ASP A 145 -19.20 0.42 -4.74
CA ASP A 145 -19.82 0.18 -6.04
C ASP A 145 -18.84 0.33 -7.23
N ILE A 146 -17.60 0.78 -6.97
CA ILE A 146 -16.57 0.91 -8.01
C ILE A 146 -15.89 -0.43 -8.18
N THR A 147 -16.57 -1.34 -8.89
CA THR A 147 -16.02 -2.63 -9.33
C THR A 147 -15.12 -2.44 -10.55
N PRO A 148 -14.32 -3.45 -10.96
CA PRO A 148 -13.52 -3.35 -12.20
C PRO A 148 -14.31 -2.93 -13.44
N GLU A 149 -15.59 -3.32 -13.53
CA GLU A 149 -16.48 -2.95 -14.65
C GLU A 149 -16.85 -1.46 -14.62
N HIS A 150 -16.88 -0.84 -13.44
CA HIS A 150 -17.20 0.56 -13.23
C HIS A 150 -15.95 1.45 -13.04
N ASP A 151 -14.75 0.85 -12.97
CA ASP A 151 -13.49 1.58 -12.91
C ASP A 151 -13.14 2.17 -14.29
N ILE A 152 -13.49 3.45 -14.49
CA ILE A 152 -13.28 4.15 -15.76
C ILE A 152 -11.79 4.12 -16.16
N LYS A 153 -10.87 4.18 -15.20
CA LYS A 153 -9.43 4.17 -15.48
C LYS A 153 -8.98 2.81 -16.02
N LEU A 154 -9.45 1.72 -15.42
CA LEU A 154 -9.20 0.37 -15.90
C LEU A 154 -9.86 0.16 -17.27
N GLN A 155 -11.08 0.61 -17.48
CA GLN A 155 -11.77 0.49 -18.75
C GLN A 155 -11.05 1.26 -19.87
N THR A 156 -10.56 2.47 -19.56
CA THR A 156 -9.71 3.25 -20.48
C THR A 156 -8.42 2.50 -20.83
N LEU A 157 -7.79 1.85 -19.86
CA LEU A 157 -6.61 1.01 -20.12
C LEU A 157 -6.95 -0.16 -21.05
N PHE A 158 -8.09 -0.80 -20.87
CA PHE A 158 -8.53 -1.86 -21.80
C PHE A 158 -8.75 -1.34 -23.22
N ASP A 159 -9.30 -0.13 -23.39
CA ASP A 159 -9.45 0.48 -24.71
C ASP A 159 -8.09 0.77 -25.37
N LEU A 160 -7.12 1.29 -24.61
CA LEU A 160 -5.75 1.48 -25.08
C LEU A 160 -5.09 0.16 -25.47
N LEU A 161 -5.30 -0.91 -24.71
CA LEU A 161 -4.79 -2.22 -25.03
C LEU A 161 -5.44 -2.80 -26.32
N ARG A 162 -6.77 -2.62 -26.48
CA ARG A 162 -7.47 -3.00 -27.74
C ARG A 162 -6.89 -2.29 -28.94
N ASP A 163 -6.70 -0.97 -28.83
CA ASP A 163 -6.10 -0.19 -29.91
C ASP A 163 -4.67 -0.64 -30.21
N LYS A 164 -3.84 -0.84 -29.20
CA LYS A 164 -2.47 -1.35 -29.36
C LYS A 164 -2.43 -2.72 -30.06
N MET A 165 -3.40 -3.59 -29.78
CA MET A 165 -3.47 -4.91 -30.43
C MET A 165 -3.93 -4.82 -31.88
N ALA A 166 -4.86 -3.90 -32.18
CA ALA A 166 -5.37 -3.67 -33.53
C ALA A 166 -4.41 -2.85 -34.40
N ASN A 167 -3.79 -1.82 -33.81
CA ASN A 167 -2.96 -0.83 -34.51
C ASN A 167 -1.57 -0.70 -33.88
N PRO A 168 -0.73 -1.75 -33.90
CA PRO A 168 0.58 -1.69 -33.26
C PRO A 168 1.47 -0.66 -33.97
N ILE A 169 2.14 0.22 -33.20
CA ILE A 169 3.09 1.23 -33.73
C ILE A 169 4.16 0.58 -34.62
N ASN A 170 4.72 -0.54 -34.17
CA ASN A 170 5.65 -1.35 -34.93
C ASN A 170 4.94 -2.63 -35.37
N LEU A 171 4.93 -2.90 -36.66
CA LEU A 171 4.25 -4.07 -37.22
C LEU A 171 4.69 -5.36 -36.52
N GLY A 172 3.70 -6.13 -36.04
CA GLY A 172 3.92 -7.38 -35.31
C GLY A 172 4.37 -7.26 -33.87
N ASN A 173 4.64 -6.05 -33.36
CA ASN A 173 5.02 -5.85 -31.95
C ASN A 173 3.80 -5.53 -31.07
N LYS A 174 3.36 -6.53 -30.31
CA LYS A 174 2.26 -6.45 -29.35
C LYS A 174 2.73 -6.24 -27.91
N LYS A 175 4.03 -6.09 -27.66
CA LYS A 175 4.58 -5.92 -26.30
C LYS A 175 4.12 -4.61 -25.68
N VAL A 176 3.73 -4.68 -24.40
CA VAL A 176 3.29 -3.54 -23.59
C VAL A 176 3.97 -3.58 -22.23
N ILE A 177 4.42 -2.43 -21.75
CA ILE A 177 4.85 -2.25 -20.35
C ILE A 177 3.88 -1.28 -19.71
N ILE A 178 3.39 -1.63 -18.51
CA ILE A 178 2.54 -0.79 -17.68
C ILE A 178 3.30 -0.52 -16.37
N PHE A 179 3.58 0.75 -16.08
CA PHE A 179 4.20 1.15 -14.83
C PHE A 179 3.16 1.73 -13.88
N THR A 180 3.28 1.40 -12.62
CA THR A 180 2.51 1.99 -11.52
C THR A 180 3.41 2.31 -10.34
N ALA A 181 2.98 3.23 -9.47
CA ALA A 181 3.75 3.65 -8.30
C ALA A 181 3.55 2.75 -7.07
N PHE A 182 2.52 1.89 -7.07
CA PHE A 182 2.12 1.09 -5.92
C PHE A 182 1.95 -0.38 -6.30
N SER A 183 2.46 -1.29 -5.47
CA SER A 183 2.34 -2.73 -5.67
C SER A 183 0.87 -3.19 -5.59
N ASP A 184 0.07 -2.64 -4.66
CA ASP A 184 -1.38 -2.92 -4.61
C ASP A 184 -2.07 -2.60 -5.95
N THR A 185 -1.65 -1.53 -6.65
CA THR A 185 -2.17 -1.20 -7.99
C THR A 185 -1.64 -2.16 -9.03
N ALA A 186 -0.38 -2.60 -8.94
CA ALA A 186 0.18 -3.61 -9.84
C ALA A 186 -0.59 -4.92 -9.72
N ASP A 187 -0.86 -5.39 -8.51
CA ASP A 187 -1.66 -6.58 -8.21
C ASP A 187 -3.08 -6.49 -8.83
N TYR A 188 -3.73 -5.35 -8.64
CA TYR A 188 -5.05 -5.08 -9.21
C TYR A 188 -5.03 -5.12 -10.75
N LEU A 189 -4.05 -4.46 -11.34
CA LEU A 189 -3.87 -4.45 -12.79
C LEU A 189 -3.52 -5.85 -13.31
N TYR A 190 -2.65 -6.60 -12.60
CA TYR A 190 -2.32 -7.96 -13.02
C TYR A 190 -3.55 -8.86 -13.02
N ALA A 191 -4.37 -8.83 -11.98
CA ALA A 191 -5.58 -9.64 -11.90
C ALA A 191 -6.53 -9.38 -13.09
N ASN A 192 -6.75 -8.11 -13.44
CA ASN A 192 -7.72 -7.72 -14.46
C ASN A 192 -7.13 -7.78 -15.89
N VAL A 193 -5.92 -7.24 -16.09
CA VAL A 193 -5.29 -7.19 -17.41
C VAL A 193 -4.86 -8.57 -17.88
N SER A 194 -4.34 -9.43 -16.99
CA SER A 194 -3.94 -10.78 -17.37
C SER A 194 -5.12 -11.60 -17.90
N GLN A 195 -6.25 -11.50 -17.22
CA GLN A 195 -7.48 -12.16 -17.65
C GLN A 195 -7.96 -11.60 -18.99
N PHE A 196 -8.01 -10.28 -19.13
CA PHE A 196 -8.42 -9.60 -20.35
C PHE A 196 -7.54 -9.98 -21.55
N MET A 197 -6.22 -9.95 -21.41
CA MET A 197 -5.26 -10.26 -22.47
C MET A 197 -5.29 -11.75 -22.86
N LYS A 198 -5.43 -12.62 -21.87
CA LYS A 198 -5.50 -14.07 -22.13
C LYS A 198 -6.78 -14.46 -22.84
N GLN A 199 -7.93 -13.92 -22.42
CA GLN A 199 -9.24 -14.26 -23.01
C GLN A 199 -9.42 -13.71 -24.41
N ASN A 200 -8.99 -12.46 -24.67
CA ASN A 200 -9.26 -11.80 -25.94
C ASN A 200 -8.17 -12.02 -26.99
N TYR A 201 -6.92 -12.23 -26.57
CA TYR A 201 -5.77 -12.27 -27.49
C TYR A 201 -4.88 -13.49 -27.34
N GLY A 202 -5.09 -14.32 -26.30
CA GLY A 202 -4.24 -15.47 -26.00
C GLY A 202 -2.82 -15.07 -25.49
N LEU A 203 -2.61 -13.79 -25.14
CA LEU A 203 -1.32 -13.25 -24.75
C LEU A 203 -1.04 -13.44 -23.27
N ASP A 204 0.24 -13.57 -22.91
CA ASP A 204 0.67 -13.81 -21.57
C ASP A 204 1.16 -12.53 -20.87
N THR A 205 0.82 -12.43 -19.59
CA THR A 205 1.12 -11.26 -18.73
C THR A 205 2.03 -11.68 -17.58
N ALA A 206 2.94 -10.80 -17.19
CA ALA A 206 3.70 -10.91 -15.95
C ALA A 206 3.62 -9.63 -15.16
N GLU A 207 3.84 -9.77 -13.87
CA GLU A 207 3.97 -8.69 -12.89
C GLU A 207 5.32 -8.80 -12.18
N ILE A 208 5.99 -7.67 -12.02
CA ILE A 208 7.23 -7.52 -11.22
C ILE A 208 7.06 -6.32 -10.30
N THR A 209 7.14 -6.57 -9.01
CA THR A 209 7.22 -5.53 -7.97
C THR A 209 8.56 -5.65 -7.24
N GLY A 210 9.01 -4.57 -6.58
CA GLY A 210 10.36 -4.50 -6.03
C GLY A 210 10.66 -5.49 -4.91
N THR A 211 9.66 -5.98 -4.20
CA THR A 211 9.81 -6.66 -2.90
C THR A 211 9.33 -8.10 -2.86
N VAL A 212 8.54 -8.55 -3.84
CA VAL A 212 7.91 -9.87 -3.85
C VAL A 212 8.26 -10.62 -5.12
N ASP A 213 8.27 -11.95 -5.07
CA ASP A 213 8.38 -12.78 -6.27
C ASP A 213 7.31 -12.38 -7.29
N GLY A 214 7.73 -12.19 -8.53
CA GLY A 214 6.83 -11.81 -9.62
C GLY A 214 5.73 -12.82 -9.86
N LYS A 215 4.74 -12.43 -10.64
CA LYS A 215 3.64 -13.31 -11.08
C LYS A 215 3.65 -13.46 -12.61
N THR A 216 3.18 -14.58 -13.10
CA THR A 216 3.03 -14.81 -14.55
C THR A 216 1.87 -15.75 -14.86
N THR A 217 1.21 -15.52 -15.99
CA THR A 217 0.16 -16.40 -16.50
C THR A 217 0.72 -17.68 -17.14
N ILE A 218 2.03 -17.75 -17.38
CA ILE A 218 2.68 -18.91 -18.00
C ILE A 218 2.92 -19.98 -16.94
N ARG A 219 2.31 -21.13 -17.08
CA ARG A 219 2.48 -22.26 -16.16
C ARG A 219 3.93 -22.73 -16.13
N ASN A 220 4.43 -23.00 -14.91
CA ASN A 220 5.78 -23.52 -14.65
C ASN A 220 6.93 -22.61 -15.12
N LEU A 221 6.66 -21.37 -15.46
CA LEU A 221 7.70 -20.37 -15.66
C LEU A 221 8.10 -19.79 -14.29
N ARG A 222 9.41 -19.69 -14.04
CA ARG A 222 9.90 -18.98 -12.87
C ARG A 222 9.58 -17.49 -13.00
N SER A 223 9.12 -16.89 -11.92
CA SER A 223 8.66 -15.49 -11.91
C SER A 223 9.75 -14.51 -11.42
N ASP A 224 11.01 -14.94 -11.31
CA ASP A 224 12.11 -14.04 -11.01
C ASP A 224 12.33 -13.00 -12.13
N LEU A 225 12.84 -11.83 -11.76
CA LEU A 225 13.04 -10.69 -12.66
C LEU A 225 13.77 -11.07 -13.95
N ASN A 226 14.85 -11.84 -13.85
CA ASN A 226 15.67 -12.20 -15.04
C ASN A 226 14.92 -13.11 -16.01
N THR A 227 14.19 -14.09 -15.49
CA THR A 227 13.38 -15.00 -16.29
C THR A 227 12.24 -14.25 -16.99
N VAL A 228 11.53 -13.40 -16.24
CA VAL A 228 10.43 -12.58 -16.78
C VAL A 228 10.93 -11.64 -17.88
N LEU A 229 12.02 -10.89 -17.62
CA LEU A 229 12.60 -9.98 -18.61
C LEU A 229 13.13 -10.73 -19.85
N THR A 230 13.68 -11.93 -19.68
CA THR A 230 14.17 -12.75 -20.79
C THR A 230 13.00 -13.21 -21.67
N CYS A 231 11.86 -13.57 -21.06
CA CYS A 231 10.65 -13.95 -21.82
C CYS A 231 9.92 -12.74 -22.41
N PHE A 232 9.99 -11.57 -21.78
CA PHE A 232 9.40 -10.33 -22.29
C PHE A 232 10.20 -9.75 -23.47
N SER A 233 11.54 -9.75 -23.39
CA SER A 233 12.44 -9.20 -24.43
C SER A 233 13.38 -10.27 -24.98
N PRO A 234 12.86 -11.29 -25.70
CA PRO A 234 13.62 -12.49 -26.04
C PRO A 234 14.84 -12.21 -26.92
N VAL A 235 14.75 -11.26 -27.82
CA VAL A 235 15.86 -10.91 -28.74
C VAL A 235 16.97 -10.19 -27.98
N SER A 236 16.64 -9.12 -27.25
CA SER A 236 17.64 -8.29 -26.54
C SER A 236 18.28 -9.01 -25.36
N LYS A 237 17.60 -9.98 -24.76
CA LYS A 237 18.12 -10.80 -23.66
C LYS A 237 18.75 -12.11 -24.09
N GLY A 238 18.83 -12.37 -25.41
CA GLY A 238 19.44 -13.60 -25.92
C GLY A 238 18.75 -14.88 -25.46
N LYS A 239 17.40 -14.87 -25.37
CA LYS A 239 16.59 -15.97 -24.85
C LYS A 239 16.92 -17.31 -25.52
N ALA A 240 17.15 -17.31 -26.84
CA ALA A 240 17.48 -18.53 -27.58
C ALA A 240 18.71 -19.26 -27.04
N MET A 241 19.67 -18.52 -26.44
CA MET A 241 20.87 -19.07 -25.81
C MET A 241 20.62 -19.45 -24.35
N LEU A 242 19.87 -18.61 -23.61
CA LEU A 242 19.61 -18.79 -22.18
C LEU A 242 18.54 -19.85 -21.90
N MET A 243 17.54 -19.96 -22.76
CA MET A 243 16.37 -20.80 -22.57
C MET A 243 15.97 -21.51 -23.90
N PRO A 244 16.86 -22.31 -24.49
CA PRO A 244 16.68 -22.83 -25.87
C PRO A 244 15.44 -23.71 -26.04
N ASN A 245 14.98 -24.38 -24.97
CA ASN A 245 13.83 -25.28 -24.99
C ASN A 245 12.52 -24.63 -24.46
N ASN A 246 12.53 -23.34 -24.20
CA ASN A 246 11.35 -22.65 -23.67
C ASN A 246 10.80 -21.66 -24.71
N PRO A 247 9.67 -22.00 -25.40
CA PRO A 247 9.06 -21.10 -26.36
C PRO A 247 8.23 -19.98 -25.76
N ALA A 248 8.00 -20.00 -24.43
CA ALA A 248 7.09 -19.07 -23.75
C ALA A 248 7.53 -17.62 -23.91
N GLU A 249 6.63 -16.74 -24.27
CA GLU A 249 6.85 -15.29 -24.31
C GLU A 249 5.85 -14.56 -23.43
N ILE A 250 6.30 -13.48 -22.81
CA ILE A 250 5.46 -12.55 -22.07
C ILE A 250 5.24 -11.34 -22.96
N ASP A 251 3.97 -10.95 -23.13
CA ASP A 251 3.57 -9.87 -24.02
C ASP A 251 3.25 -8.60 -23.25
N VAL A 252 2.71 -8.73 -22.04
CA VAL A 252 2.41 -7.59 -21.14
C VAL A 252 3.21 -7.72 -19.87
N LEU A 253 3.93 -6.67 -19.51
CA LEU A 253 4.68 -6.56 -18.26
C LEU A 253 4.09 -5.42 -17.43
N ILE A 254 3.69 -5.74 -16.20
CA ILE A 254 3.26 -4.78 -15.20
C ILE A 254 4.38 -4.66 -14.17
N ALA A 255 4.79 -3.43 -13.83
CA ALA A 255 5.92 -3.20 -12.94
C ALA A 255 5.70 -1.96 -12.04
N THR A 256 6.33 -2.00 -10.85
CA THR A 256 6.49 -0.83 -9.98
C THR A 256 7.89 -0.27 -10.06
#